data_6ee3a6e74041330a6a3040806ee2cb6a
#
_entry.id   6ee3a6e74041330a6a3040806ee2cb6a
#
_cell.length_a   1.000
_cell.length_b   1.000
_cell.length_c   1.000
_cell.angle_alpha   90.00
_cell.angle_beta   90.00
_cell.angle_gamma   90.00
#
_symmetry.space_group_name_H-M   'P 1'
#
loop_
_entity.id
_entity.type
_entity.pdbx_description
1 polymer ?
#
loop_
_entity_poly.entity_id
_entity_poly.type
_entity_poly.pdbx_seq_one_letter_code
_entity_poly.pdbx_strand_id
1 'polypeptide(L)'
;LTGMYKENPGADMYKTKVYVVETKNSAAGMRSAVATMAPLALKLAKGEKLGSSKEEGYMPNGIRVNFFEDKRGSQRAVEMLIKKLSGKEFTTEFPMPDFDRVDPNPAVKDMAHAKIALVTSGGIVPKGNPDHIESSSASKYGKYDIDGVMDLTEATYETAHGGYDPVYANEDADRVLPVDVLREFEKEGKIGSLHRYFYTTVGNGTD
;
A
#
# COMPACT_ATOMS: atom_id res chain seq x y z
N LEU A 1 -30.59 -1.70 -0.56
CA LEU A 1 -30.06 -2.89 0.12
C LEU A 1 -30.08 -4.07 -0.85
N THR A 2 -29.01 -4.82 -0.95
CA THR A 2 -28.87 -6.00 -1.79
C THR A 2 -27.97 -7.05 -1.13
N GLY A 3 -28.01 -8.29 -1.63
CA GLY A 3 -27.11 -9.36 -1.22
C GLY A 3 -26.20 -9.74 -2.41
N MET A 4 -24.92 -9.93 -2.16
CA MET A 4 -23.96 -10.39 -3.17
C MET A 4 -22.92 -11.31 -2.49
N TYR A 5 -22.43 -12.32 -3.21
CA TYR A 5 -21.27 -13.07 -2.74
C TYR A 5 -19.99 -12.25 -2.95
N LYS A 6 -19.01 -12.47 -2.07
CA LYS A 6 -17.82 -11.62 -1.94
C LYS A 6 -17.01 -11.50 -3.24
N GLU A 7 -16.91 -12.60 -3.99
CA GLU A 7 -16.15 -12.70 -5.24
C GLU A 7 -16.92 -12.12 -6.46
N ASN A 8 -18.14 -11.60 -6.25
CA ASN A 8 -18.87 -10.97 -7.34
C ASN A 8 -18.27 -9.59 -7.63
N PRO A 9 -17.77 -9.35 -8.86
CA PRO A 9 -17.18 -8.05 -9.22
C PRO A 9 -18.14 -6.87 -9.01
N GLY A 10 -19.45 -7.11 -9.08
CA GLY A 10 -20.46 -6.11 -8.77
C GLY A 10 -20.47 -5.67 -7.30
N ALA A 11 -19.99 -6.50 -6.37
CA ALA A 11 -19.92 -6.13 -4.96
C ALA A 11 -19.01 -4.91 -4.78
N ASP A 12 -17.83 -4.89 -5.36
CA ASP A 12 -16.89 -3.76 -5.28
C ASP A 12 -17.42 -2.51 -6.00
N MET A 13 -18.09 -2.70 -7.12
CA MET A 13 -18.67 -1.60 -7.90
C MET A 13 -19.83 -0.90 -7.17
N TYR A 14 -20.67 -1.65 -6.48
CA TYR A 14 -21.92 -1.12 -5.92
C TYR A 14 -21.89 -0.87 -4.42
N LYS A 15 -20.98 -1.48 -3.64
CA LYS A 15 -20.90 -1.31 -2.17
C LYS A 15 -20.75 0.15 -1.71
N THR A 16 -20.23 1.03 -2.58
CA THR A 16 -20.11 2.48 -2.29
C THR A 16 -21.40 3.25 -2.53
N LYS A 17 -22.38 2.65 -3.21
CA LYS A 17 -23.65 3.30 -3.60
C LYS A 17 -24.86 2.72 -2.89
N VAL A 18 -24.79 1.44 -2.50
CA VAL A 18 -25.88 0.73 -1.84
C VAL A 18 -25.33 -0.14 -0.72
N TYR A 19 -26.16 -0.47 0.25
CA TYR A 19 -25.78 -1.45 1.28
C TYR A 19 -25.79 -2.85 0.68
N VAL A 20 -24.65 -3.52 0.71
CA VAL A 20 -24.45 -4.88 0.21
C VAL A 20 -24.20 -5.81 1.39
N VAL A 21 -25.04 -6.83 1.56
CA VAL A 21 -24.83 -7.88 2.57
C VAL A 21 -24.13 -9.06 1.88
N GLU A 22 -23.07 -9.56 2.52
CA GLU A 22 -22.37 -10.73 2.00
C GLU A 22 -23.27 -11.97 2.04
N THR A 23 -23.35 -12.64 0.91
CA THR A 23 -24.04 -13.93 0.77
C THR A 23 -23.03 -15.01 0.39
N LYS A 24 -23.34 -16.27 0.66
CA LYS A 24 -22.63 -17.36 0.04
C LYS A 24 -22.99 -17.46 -1.45
N ASN A 25 -22.12 -18.03 -2.23
CA ASN A 25 -22.34 -18.30 -3.66
C ASN A 25 -23.29 -19.48 -3.92
N SER A 26 -24.10 -19.88 -2.96
CA SER A 26 -25.05 -20.97 -3.05
C SER A 26 -26.31 -20.70 -2.25
N ALA A 27 -27.38 -21.39 -2.58
CA ALA A 27 -28.67 -21.29 -1.87
C ALA A 27 -28.59 -21.60 -0.37
N ALA A 28 -27.59 -22.40 0.05
CA ALA A 28 -27.35 -22.71 1.47
C ALA A 28 -27.05 -21.46 2.33
N GLY A 29 -26.58 -20.36 1.72
CA GLY A 29 -26.32 -19.08 2.41
C GLY A 29 -27.53 -18.16 2.56
N MET A 30 -28.67 -18.48 1.95
CA MET A 30 -29.83 -17.59 1.91
C MET A 30 -30.38 -17.25 3.30
N ARG A 31 -30.48 -18.21 4.21
CA ARG A 31 -31.01 -17.98 5.54
C ARG A 31 -30.17 -16.97 6.33
N SER A 32 -28.86 -17.09 6.28
CA SER A 32 -27.97 -16.15 6.99
C SER A 32 -28.02 -14.76 6.35
N ALA A 33 -28.06 -14.68 5.04
CA ALA A 33 -28.18 -13.41 4.33
C ALA A 33 -29.51 -12.70 4.68
N VAL A 34 -30.63 -13.41 4.66
CA VAL A 34 -31.94 -12.86 5.02
C VAL A 34 -31.98 -12.44 6.49
N ALA A 35 -31.37 -13.20 7.39
CA ALA A 35 -31.31 -12.84 8.82
C ALA A 35 -30.58 -11.51 9.05
N THR A 36 -29.54 -11.20 8.25
CA THR A 36 -28.85 -9.90 8.28
C THR A 36 -29.62 -8.81 7.55
N MET A 37 -30.19 -9.14 6.39
CA MET A 37 -30.87 -8.15 5.52
C MET A 37 -32.21 -7.66 6.08
N ALA A 38 -32.98 -8.52 6.74
CA ALA A 38 -34.33 -8.18 7.20
C ALA A 38 -34.33 -7.04 8.26
N PRO A 39 -33.49 -7.07 9.31
CA PRO A 39 -33.36 -5.95 10.25
C PRO A 39 -32.91 -4.65 9.56
N LEU A 40 -31.95 -4.74 8.63
CA LEU A 40 -31.46 -3.58 7.88
C LEU A 40 -32.57 -2.97 7.02
N ALA A 41 -33.33 -3.81 6.31
CA ALA A 41 -34.46 -3.36 5.51
C ALA A 41 -35.51 -2.64 6.36
N LEU A 42 -35.80 -3.17 7.56
CA LEU A 42 -36.75 -2.55 8.49
C LEU A 42 -36.25 -1.19 8.98
N LYS A 43 -34.99 -1.06 9.37
CA LYS A 43 -34.38 0.22 9.78
C LYS A 43 -34.47 1.23 8.64
N LEU A 44 -34.07 0.85 7.42
CA LEU A 44 -34.14 1.72 6.24
C LEU A 44 -35.56 2.15 5.92
N ALA A 45 -36.54 1.24 6.02
CA ALA A 45 -37.95 1.56 5.79
C ALA A 45 -38.51 2.55 6.81
N LYS A 46 -38.00 2.54 8.03
CA LYS A 46 -38.35 3.50 9.08
C LYS A 46 -37.58 4.83 9.00
N GLY A 47 -36.62 4.96 8.07
CA GLY A 47 -35.75 6.13 7.96
C GLY A 47 -34.69 6.21 9.07
N GLU A 48 -34.43 5.10 9.78
CA GLU A 48 -33.41 5.03 10.80
C GLU A 48 -32.03 5.02 10.17
N LYS A 49 -31.05 5.65 10.83
CA LYS A 49 -29.65 5.57 10.40
C LYS A 49 -29.08 4.20 10.75
N LEU A 50 -28.36 3.63 9.80
CA LEU A 50 -27.60 2.41 10.05
C LEU A 50 -26.29 2.73 10.77
N GLY A 51 -25.87 1.83 11.64
CA GLY A 51 -24.57 1.83 12.28
C GLY A 51 -23.44 1.42 11.33
N SER A 52 -22.30 1.07 11.87
CA SER A 52 -21.15 0.60 11.11
C SER A 52 -21.38 -0.74 10.44
N SER A 53 -20.63 -1.04 9.39
CA SER A 53 -20.67 -2.36 8.74
C SER A 53 -20.37 -3.51 9.71
N LYS A 54 -19.51 -3.26 10.70
CA LYS A 54 -19.18 -4.24 11.76
C LYS A 54 -20.37 -4.54 12.69
N GLU A 55 -21.18 -3.55 12.98
CA GLU A 55 -22.36 -3.70 13.86
C GLU A 55 -23.55 -4.28 13.10
N GLU A 56 -23.74 -3.85 11.87
CA GLU A 56 -24.94 -4.13 11.08
C GLU A 56 -24.77 -5.29 10.11
N GLY A 57 -23.55 -5.73 9.82
CA GLY A 57 -23.24 -6.90 9.01
C GLY A 57 -23.33 -6.70 7.50
N TYR A 58 -23.34 -5.46 6.99
CA TYR A 58 -23.17 -5.20 5.57
C TYR A 58 -21.68 -5.09 5.20
N MET A 59 -21.33 -5.25 3.92
CA MET A 59 -19.95 -5.11 3.45
C MET A 59 -19.45 -3.68 3.67
N PRO A 60 -18.17 -3.49 4.08
CA PRO A 60 -17.59 -2.16 4.18
C PRO A 60 -17.76 -1.40 2.87
N ASN A 61 -18.40 -0.25 2.93
CA ASN A 61 -18.78 0.53 1.75
C ASN A 61 -17.80 1.65 1.38
N GLY A 62 -16.66 1.74 2.10
CA GLY A 62 -15.67 2.79 1.90
C GLY A 62 -16.12 4.18 2.40
N ILE A 63 -17.33 4.31 2.90
CA ILE A 63 -17.80 5.56 3.52
C ILE A 63 -17.16 5.66 4.91
N ARG A 64 -16.34 6.67 5.11
CA ARG A 64 -15.79 6.96 6.43
C ARG A 64 -16.87 7.59 7.30
N VAL A 65 -17.19 6.93 8.41
CA VAL A 65 -18.07 7.46 9.43
C VAL A 65 -17.20 7.78 10.64
N ASN A 66 -17.31 9.00 11.16
CA ASN A 66 -16.63 9.36 12.40
C ASN A 66 -17.43 8.78 13.57
N PHE A 67 -16.77 7.95 14.37
CA PHE A 67 -17.27 7.46 15.64
C PHE A 67 -16.59 8.22 16.77
N PHE A 68 -17.36 8.58 17.80
CA PHE A 68 -16.81 9.10 19.03
C PHE A 68 -16.62 7.92 19.98
N GLU A 69 -15.37 7.65 20.29
CA GLU A 69 -14.96 6.64 21.26
C GLU A 69 -14.59 7.33 22.58
N ASP A 70 -14.78 6.64 23.70
CA ASP A 70 -14.44 7.17 25.03
C ASP A 70 -12.95 7.48 25.17
N LYS A 71 -12.11 6.71 24.47
CA LYS A 71 -10.65 6.88 24.45
C LYS A 71 -10.18 7.36 23.08
N ARG A 72 -9.25 8.30 23.09
CA ARG A 72 -8.59 8.74 21.85
C ARG A 72 -7.84 7.59 21.19
N GLY A 73 -7.73 7.60 19.86
CA GLY A 73 -7.00 6.58 19.08
C GLY A 73 -5.54 6.43 19.52
N SER A 74 -4.86 7.53 19.85
CA SER A 74 -3.50 7.51 20.40
C SER A 74 -3.40 6.77 21.74
N GLN A 75 -4.37 6.93 22.62
CA GLN A 75 -4.42 6.22 23.89
C GLN A 75 -4.62 4.71 23.67
N ARG A 76 -5.55 4.33 22.80
CA ARG A 76 -5.79 2.92 22.45
C ARG A 76 -4.56 2.27 21.83
N ALA A 77 -3.85 3.00 20.95
CA ALA A 77 -2.61 2.51 20.34
C ALA A 77 -1.51 2.26 21.38
N VAL A 78 -1.33 3.17 22.33
CA VAL A 78 -0.37 3.00 23.44
C VAL A 78 -0.76 1.83 24.34
N GLU A 79 -2.02 1.69 24.70
CA GLU A 79 -2.50 0.57 25.49
C GLU A 79 -2.26 -0.79 24.79
N MET A 80 -2.51 -0.85 23.49
CA MET A 80 -2.21 -2.04 22.67
C MET A 80 -0.70 -2.34 22.66
N LEU A 81 0.14 -1.33 22.48
CA LEU A 81 1.60 -1.48 22.52
C LEU A 81 2.09 -2.00 23.86
N ILE A 82 1.56 -1.46 24.99
CA ILE A 82 1.90 -1.92 26.33
C ILE A 82 1.53 -3.39 26.51
N LYS A 83 0.33 -3.81 26.05
CA LYS A 83 -0.09 -5.22 26.09
C LYS A 83 0.89 -6.10 25.31
N LYS A 84 1.25 -5.69 24.09
CA LYS A 84 2.20 -6.43 23.23
C LYS A 84 3.56 -6.58 23.89
N LEU A 85 4.13 -5.48 24.42
CA LEU A 85 5.43 -5.49 25.08
C LEU A 85 5.43 -6.28 26.40
N SER A 86 4.28 -6.37 27.06
CA SER A 86 4.11 -7.15 28.31
C SER A 86 3.78 -8.62 28.07
N GLY A 87 3.78 -9.10 26.82
CA GLY A 87 3.41 -10.47 26.48
C GLY A 87 1.95 -10.84 26.74
N LYS A 88 1.07 -9.84 26.88
CA LYS A 88 -0.37 -10.05 27.06
C LYS A 88 -1.09 -10.18 25.72
N GLU A 89 -2.19 -10.88 25.69
CA GLU A 89 -3.06 -10.93 24.51
C GLU A 89 -3.52 -9.52 24.12
N PHE A 90 -3.42 -9.22 22.84
CA PHE A 90 -3.91 -7.98 22.25
C PHE A 90 -4.50 -8.25 20.88
N THR A 91 -5.40 -7.40 20.45
CA THR A 91 -5.97 -7.39 19.11
C THR A 91 -5.69 -6.04 18.47
N THR A 92 -5.45 -6.04 17.16
CA THR A 92 -5.42 -4.80 16.39
C THR A 92 -6.84 -4.37 16.07
N GLU A 93 -7.16 -3.09 16.18
CA GLU A 93 -8.48 -2.56 15.81
C GLU A 93 -8.74 -2.66 14.32
N PHE A 94 -7.67 -2.66 13.52
CA PHE A 94 -7.72 -2.81 12.09
C PHE A 94 -7.11 -4.17 11.70
N PRO A 95 -7.74 -4.93 10.81
CA PRO A 95 -7.14 -6.17 10.32
C PRO A 95 -5.79 -5.86 9.70
N MET A 96 -4.75 -6.53 10.18
CA MET A 96 -3.44 -6.45 9.52
C MET A 96 -3.51 -7.21 8.21
N PRO A 97 -2.95 -6.66 7.13
CA PRO A 97 -2.81 -7.42 5.89
C PRO A 97 -1.96 -8.65 6.13
N ASP A 98 -2.36 -9.74 5.51
CA ASP A 98 -1.60 -11.00 5.53
C ASP A 98 -0.69 -11.00 4.32
N PHE A 99 0.60 -10.84 4.57
CA PHE A 99 1.61 -10.83 3.52
C PHE A 99 2.33 -12.16 3.48
N ASP A 100 2.71 -12.60 2.30
CA ASP A 100 3.64 -13.71 2.11
C ASP A 100 4.94 -13.42 2.85
N ARG A 101 5.31 -14.31 3.77
CA ARG A 101 6.57 -14.20 4.47
C ARG A 101 7.69 -14.74 3.61
N VAL A 102 8.66 -13.89 3.34
CA VAL A 102 9.93 -14.27 2.73
C VAL A 102 11.00 -14.24 3.80
N ASP A 103 11.71 -15.35 3.98
CA ASP A 103 12.83 -15.37 4.92
C ASP A 103 13.92 -14.40 4.46
N PRO A 104 14.47 -13.57 5.37
CA PRO A 104 15.54 -12.65 5.02
C PRO A 104 16.77 -13.41 4.56
N ASN A 105 17.39 -12.95 3.48
CA ASN A 105 18.67 -13.50 3.04
C ASN A 105 19.74 -13.29 4.13
N PRO A 106 20.77 -14.15 4.15
CA PRO A 106 21.92 -13.94 5.02
C PRO A 106 22.55 -12.56 4.80
N ALA A 107 23.06 -11.95 5.86
CA ALA A 107 23.77 -10.68 5.76
C ALA A 107 24.94 -10.77 4.78
N VAL A 108 25.12 -9.74 3.96
CA VAL A 108 26.29 -9.62 3.07
C VAL A 108 27.55 -9.49 3.92
N LYS A 109 28.47 -10.46 3.79
CA LYS A 109 29.68 -10.51 4.63
C LYS A 109 30.82 -9.67 4.11
N ASP A 110 30.85 -9.44 2.78
CA ASP A 110 31.92 -8.75 2.10
C ASP A 110 31.33 -7.70 1.15
N MET A 111 31.14 -6.49 1.67
CA MET A 111 30.59 -5.37 0.91
C MET A 111 31.57 -4.86 -0.16
N ALA A 112 32.88 -4.96 0.08
CA ALA A 112 33.88 -4.49 -0.86
C ALA A 112 33.91 -5.28 -2.18
N HIS A 113 33.34 -6.49 -2.20
CA HIS A 113 33.19 -7.30 -3.41
C HIS A 113 31.71 -7.47 -3.82
N ALA A 114 30.78 -6.86 -3.11
CA ALA A 114 29.35 -6.98 -3.42
C ALA A 114 28.97 -6.11 -4.63
N LYS A 115 28.11 -6.65 -5.51
CA LYS A 115 27.45 -5.87 -6.55
C LYS A 115 26.12 -5.37 -6.02
N ILE A 116 25.92 -4.06 -6.00
CA ILE A 116 24.74 -3.39 -5.50
C ILE A 116 23.82 -3.01 -6.66
N ALA A 117 22.55 -3.37 -6.59
CA ALA A 117 21.52 -2.91 -7.51
C ALA A 117 20.56 -1.97 -6.80
N LEU A 118 20.18 -0.89 -7.48
CA LEU A 118 19.18 0.05 -6.98
C LEU A 118 17.79 -0.31 -7.50
N VAL A 119 16.85 -0.39 -6.57
CA VAL A 119 15.43 -0.62 -6.84
C VAL A 119 14.62 0.40 -6.04
N THR A 120 13.70 1.10 -6.67
CA THR A 120 12.89 2.11 -6.00
C THR A 120 11.42 2.05 -6.42
N SER A 121 10.54 2.31 -5.49
CA SER A 121 9.15 2.66 -5.77
C SER A 121 8.91 4.19 -5.81
N GLY A 122 9.97 4.98 -5.69
CA GLY A 122 9.94 6.45 -5.72
C GLY A 122 9.75 7.06 -7.10
N GLY A 123 9.60 6.25 -8.14
CA GLY A 123 9.22 6.71 -9.48
C GLY A 123 10.28 7.51 -10.22
N ILE A 124 11.57 7.33 -9.90
CA ILE A 124 12.65 8.02 -10.63
C ILE A 124 12.73 7.47 -12.05
N VAL A 125 12.61 8.34 -13.03
CA VAL A 125 12.59 8.01 -14.46
C VAL A 125 13.47 9.00 -15.25
N PRO A 126 13.94 8.64 -16.45
CA PRO A 126 14.56 9.61 -17.36
C PRO A 126 13.62 10.77 -17.65
N LYS A 127 14.18 11.94 -17.89
CA LYS A 127 13.44 13.18 -18.16
C LYS A 127 12.37 13.00 -19.24
N GLY A 128 11.15 13.45 -18.97
CA GLY A 128 10.00 13.29 -19.85
C GLY A 128 9.30 11.93 -19.74
N ASN A 129 9.71 11.07 -18.81
CA ASN A 129 9.07 9.77 -18.55
C ASN A 129 8.75 8.97 -19.84
N PRO A 130 9.76 8.59 -20.64
CA PRO A 130 9.54 8.04 -21.98
C PRO A 130 8.76 6.72 -21.97
N ASP A 131 8.83 5.96 -20.89
CA ASP A 131 8.10 4.69 -20.75
C ASP A 131 6.72 4.85 -20.15
N HIS A 132 6.30 6.08 -19.86
CA HIS A 132 4.98 6.39 -19.29
C HIS A 132 4.69 5.55 -18.04
N ILE A 133 5.64 5.54 -17.08
CA ILE A 133 5.40 4.97 -15.75
C ILE A 133 4.29 5.78 -15.08
N GLU A 134 3.25 5.11 -14.63
CA GLU A 134 2.09 5.75 -14.02
C GLU A 134 2.46 6.42 -12.69
N SER A 135 1.82 7.55 -12.40
CA SER A 135 2.12 8.35 -11.20
C SER A 135 1.59 7.75 -9.89
N SER A 136 0.82 6.67 -9.98
CA SER A 136 0.22 5.96 -8.85
C SER A 136 -0.09 4.53 -9.27
N SER A 137 0.20 3.55 -8.41
CA SER A 137 -0.09 2.11 -8.64
C SER A 137 0.34 1.67 -10.04
N ALA A 138 1.60 1.92 -10.37
CA ALA A 138 2.12 1.64 -11.70
C ALA A 138 2.00 0.15 -12.04
N SER A 139 1.45 -0.15 -13.21
CA SER A 139 1.26 -1.51 -13.72
C SER A 139 2.53 -2.14 -14.28
N LYS A 140 3.61 -1.37 -14.35
CA LYS A 140 4.90 -1.78 -14.92
C LYS A 140 6.05 -1.15 -14.16
N TYR A 141 7.25 -1.64 -14.42
CA TYR A 141 8.49 -1.06 -13.91
C TYR A 141 9.37 -0.57 -15.06
N GLY A 142 10.19 0.45 -14.80
CA GLY A 142 11.25 0.91 -15.67
C GLY A 142 12.58 0.22 -15.32
N LYS A 143 13.42 0.01 -16.35
CA LYS A 143 14.81 -0.46 -16.22
C LYS A 143 15.70 0.48 -17.00
N TYR A 144 16.52 1.24 -16.31
CA TYR A 144 17.32 2.30 -16.92
C TYR A 144 18.79 2.09 -16.70
N ASP A 145 19.56 2.35 -17.77
CA ASP A 145 21.01 2.19 -17.80
C ASP A 145 21.67 3.39 -17.11
N ILE A 146 22.51 3.12 -16.13
CA ILE A 146 23.32 4.10 -15.39
C ILE A 146 24.82 3.79 -15.53
N ASP A 147 25.23 3.09 -16.58
CA ASP A 147 26.65 2.84 -16.82
C ASP A 147 27.38 4.16 -17.06
N GLY A 148 28.39 4.45 -16.22
CA GLY A 148 29.12 5.71 -16.27
C GLY A 148 28.37 6.95 -15.79
N VAL A 149 27.10 6.83 -15.36
CA VAL A 149 26.35 7.93 -14.73
C VAL A 149 26.86 8.11 -13.31
N MET A 150 27.25 9.33 -12.96
CA MET A 150 27.79 9.70 -11.66
C MET A 150 26.78 10.45 -10.78
N ASP A 151 25.71 11.00 -11.40
CA ASP A 151 24.77 11.91 -10.77
C ASP A 151 23.47 11.93 -11.56
N LEU A 152 22.33 11.91 -10.88
CA LEU A 152 20.99 11.97 -11.47
C LEU A 152 20.47 13.42 -11.48
N THR A 153 20.99 14.22 -12.41
CA THR A 153 20.70 15.66 -12.45
C THR A 153 19.27 15.98 -12.89
N GLU A 154 18.79 17.18 -12.54
CA GLU A 154 17.51 17.74 -12.99
C GLU A 154 17.31 17.68 -14.52
N ALA A 155 18.39 17.80 -15.29
CA ALA A 155 18.33 17.77 -16.75
C ALA A 155 18.09 16.35 -17.32
N THR A 156 18.42 15.31 -16.56
CA THR A 156 18.44 13.93 -17.05
C THR A 156 17.40 13.04 -16.44
N TYR A 157 16.96 13.33 -15.20
CA TYR A 157 16.00 12.52 -14.47
C TYR A 157 14.92 13.37 -13.82
N GLU A 158 13.82 12.72 -13.47
CA GLU A 158 12.70 13.32 -12.74
C GLU A 158 11.93 12.24 -11.98
N THR A 159 11.00 12.63 -11.11
CA THR A 159 10.07 11.69 -10.51
C THR A 159 8.74 11.68 -11.23
N ALA A 160 8.20 10.49 -11.50
CA ALA A 160 6.83 10.29 -11.95
C ALA A 160 5.84 10.13 -10.77
N HIS A 161 6.32 10.04 -9.52
CA HIS A 161 5.51 9.68 -8.36
C HIS A 161 4.56 10.80 -7.92
N GLY A 162 3.25 10.53 -7.92
CA GLY A 162 2.21 11.49 -7.53
C GLY A 162 1.91 11.56 -6.02
N GLY A 163 2.58 10.77 -5.18
CA GLY A 163 2.27 10.65 -3.76
C GLY A 163 3.14 11.50 -2.81
N TYR A 164 4.12 12.23 -3.33
CA TYR A 164 4.94 13.18 -2.56
C TYR A 164 5.20 14.44 -3.38
N ASP A 165 5.70 15.50 -2.72
CA ASP A 165 6.07 16.74 -3.42
C ASP A 165 7.27 16.48 -4.35
N PRO A 166 7.12 16.66 -5.67
CA PRO A 166 8.16 16.32 -6.63
C PRO A 166 9.32 17.31 -6.70
N VAL A 167 9.18 18.51 -6.11
CA VAL A 167 10.14 19.61 -6.29
C VAL A 167 11.56 19.17 -5.97
N TYR A 168 11.80 18.68 -4.77
CA TYR A 168 13.16 18.30 -4.35
C TYR A 168 13.71 17.08 -5.08
N ALA A 169 12.86 16.14 -5.48
CA ALA A 169 13.28 14.98 -6.26
C ALA A 169 13.57 15.33 -7.73
N ASN A 170 12.93 16.37 -8.26
CA ASN A 170 13.19 16.87 -9.61
C ASN A 170 14.43 17.78 -9.68
N GLU A 171 14.74 18.50 -8.61
CA GLU A 171 15.98 19.25 -8.49
C GLU A 171 17.20 18.32 -8.47
N ASP A 172 17.06 17.19 -7.78
CA ASP A 172 18.14 16.24 -7.55
C ASP A 172 17.52 14.86 -7.23
N ALA A 173 17.51 13.98 -8.22
CA ALA A 173 16.89 12.67 -8.10
C ALA A 173 17.69 11.70 -7.23
N ASP A 174 18.95 11.99 -6.96
CA ASP A 174 19.80 11.22 -6.03
C ASP A 174 19.26 11.27 -4.59
N ARG A 175 18.46 12.27 -4.23
CA ARG A 175 17.74 12.33 -2.95
C ARG A 175 16.78 11.16 -2.73
N VAL A 176 16.32 10.54 -3.80
CA VAL A 176 15.41 9.38 -3.77
C VAL A 176 16.14 8.09 -4.19
N LEU A 177 17.08 8.19 -5.12
CA LEU A 177 17.83 7.06 -5.67
C LEU A 177 19.32 7.41 -5.69
N PRO A 178 20.08 7.20 -4.60
CA PRO A 178 21.39 7.78 -4.36
C PRO A 178 22.51 7.13 -5.21
N VAL A 179 22.50 7.38 -6.51
CA VAL A 179 23.52 6.89 -7.44
C VAL A 179 24.88 7.56 -7.16
N ASP A 180 24.88 8.86 -6.88
CA ASP A 180 26.05 9.67 -6.57
C ASP A 180 26.85 9.10 -5.39
N VAL A 181 26.20 8.87 -4.26
CA VAL A 181 26.82 8.31 -3.04
C VAL A 181 27.35 6.90 -3.31
N LEU A 182 26.61 6.07 -4.06
CA LEU A 182 27.05 4.72 -4.36
C LEU A 182 28.21 4.69 -5.35
N ARG A 183 28.32 5.66 -6.26
CA ARG A 183 29.49 5.84 -7.12
C ARG A 183 30.73 6.23 -6.31
N GLU A 184 30.59 7.11 -5.33
CA GLU A 184 31.68 7.40 -4.42
C GLU A 184 32.10 6.17 -3.59
N PHE A 185 31.13 5.37 -3.10
CA PHE A 185 31.44 4.14 -2.37
C PHE A 185 32.13 3.08 -3.26
N GLU A 186 31.74 2.98 -4.52
CA GLU A 186 32.42 2.13 -5.51
C GLU A 186 33.87 2.58 -5.70
N LYS A 187 34.09 3.87 -5.91
CA LYS A 187 35.42 4.47 -6.08
C LYS A 187 36.31 4.31 -4.84
N GLU A 188 35.72 4.42 -3.64
CA GLU A 188 36.43 4.22 -2.37
C GLU A 188 36.64 2.73 -2.02
N GLY A 189 36.11 1.80 -2.81
CA GLY A 189 36.17 0.36 -2.55
C GLY A 189 35.32 -0.10 -1.35
N LYS A 190 34.37 0.71 -0.90
CA LYS A 190 33.41 0.34 0.15
C LYS A 190 32.36 -0.67 -0.34
N ILE A 191 32.07 -0.63 -1.63
CA ILE A 191 31.29 -1.63 -2.36
C ILE A 191 32.08 -2.14 -3.56
N GLY A 192 31.78 -3.34 -4.04
CA GLY A 192 32.50 -3.93 -5.16
C GLY A 192 32.13 -3.27 -6.50
N SER A 193 30.86 -3.08 -6.75
CA SER A 193 30.37 -2.35 -7.93
C SER A 193 28.90 -1.97 -7.82
N LEU A 194 28.53 -0.87 -8.46
CA LEU A 194 27.13 -0.56 -8.72
C LEU A 194 26.66 -1.32 -9.96
N HIS A 195 25.46 -1.90 -9.90
CA HIS A 195 24.86 -2.59 -11.03
C HIS A 195 24.58 -1.58 -12.15
N ARG A 196 24.78 -2.00 -13.39
CA ARG A 196 24.58 -1.18 -14.58
C ARG A 196 23.20 -0.55 -14.71
N TYR A 197 22.17 -1.23 -14.20
CA TYR A 197 20.80 -0.77 -14.31
C TYR A 197 20.20 -0.52 -12.95
N PHE A 198 19.36 0.51 -12.85
CA PHE A 198 18.40 0.59 -11.74
C PHE A 198 17.00 0.22 -12.22
N TYR A 199 16.15 -0.11 -11.24
CA TYR A 199 14.76 -0.50 -11.48
C TYR A 199 13.85 0.43 -10.70
N THR A 200 12.78 0.90 -11.35
CA THR A 200 11.87 1.86 -10.76
C THR A 200 10.43 1.53 -11.07
N THR A 201 9.57 1.81 -10.14
CA THR A 201 8.11 1.79 -10.30
C THR A 201 7.49 2.85 -9.41
N VAL A 202 6.17 2.97 -9.41
CA VAL A 202 5.45 3.80 -8.45
C VAL A 202 4.48 2.93 -7.68
N GLY A 203 4.72 2.79 -6.36
CA GLY A 203 3.81 2.15 -5.45
C GLY A 203 2.87 3.16 -4.82
N ASN A 204 1.57 2.86 -4.77
CA ASN A 204 0.60 3.59 -3.95
C ASN A 204 -0.56 2.67 -3.54
N GLY A 205 -0.38 1.43 -3.64
CA GLY A 205 -1.23 0.34 -3.24
C GLY A 205 -0.48 -0.93 -3.56
N THR A 206 -0.36 -1.76 -2.60
CA THR A 206 0.13 -3.12 -2.79
C THR A 206 -1.11 -4.00 -2.76
N ASP A 207 -1.59 -4.36 -3.91
CA ASP A 207 -2.54 -5.47 -4.04
C ASP A 207 -1.75 -6.75 -4.27
#